data_07439f8a819e32de144c12e567341276
#
_entry.id   07439f8a819e32de144c12e567341276
#
_cell.length_a   1.000
_cell.length_b   1.000
_cell.length_c   1.000
_cell.angle_alpha   90.00
_cell.angle_beta   90.00
_cell.angle_gamma   90.00
#
_symmetry.space_group_name_H-M   'P 1'
#
loop_
_entity.id
_entity.type
_entity.pdbx_description
1 polymer ?
#
loop_
_entity_poly.entity_id
_entity_poly.type
_entity_poly.pdbx_seq_one_letter_code
_entity_poly.pdbx_strand_id
1 'polypeptide(L)'
;MRNYYPLTAAQKMHHNWIMDYGTQQVSGVSVVASVQAELDFGLLKKCIQMETERSGCTRVRFTKPDKDGNVKQYIEKQDSRDIELKDLSGMESLAKADELMQQWAYETFDGDNIPMCEFIMLKLPEGYNGFFLHMDHRLIDSCGLVVMIEDLFQLYTHYRYGTACPQELVDFETVLKKDLAKAGNEKRFAKDKKFWDDQLDVLGEPLYSDIQGPSVLEEARKRHGNPKLRSSDIEMKELFVAVKDYYLEPGPTKNLIDFCMNHQLSMTNLLLLGIRTYLSKVNNGQEDITIQNFISRRSTHDEWTSGGSRTIMFPCRTVIAPETDFLSAAYEIQNMQNRIYMHSNYDPALIMDEMRKRYNTPEHTGYESCYLTYQPMTVKVENEMLGTIRQHAKWFANGAATKKMYLTVSHTEDGGMNFSYHYQTAHLEEHDMELLYYYMMRILFKGIAEPDMSIGEIMELV
;
A
#
# COMPACT_ATOMS: atom_id res chain seq x y z
N MET A 1 9.84 29.32 16.60
CA MET A 1 9.69 29.54 15.15
C MET A 1 9.40 28.17 14.53
N ARG A 2 8.45 28.04 13.60
CA ARG A 2 8.16 26.79 12.91
C ARG A 2 9.16 26.57 11.78
N ASN A 3 9.65 25.33 11.63
CA ASN A 3 10.46 24.94 10.48
C ASN A 3 9.53 24.41 9.38
N TYR A 4 9.65 24.93 8.17
CA TYR A 4 8.86 24.50 7.02
C TYR A 4 9.71 23.67 6.08
N TYR A 5 9.18 22.53 5.64
CA TYR A 5 9.84 21.58 4.75
C TYR A 5 9.00 21.34 3.49
N PRO A 6 9.62 21.04 2.35
CA PRO A 6 8.89 20.53 1.20
C PRO A 6 8.31 19.14 1.51
N LEU A 7 7.36 18.68 0.70
CA LEU A 7 6.84 17.31 0.80
C LEU A 7 7.92 16.31 0.36
N THR A 8 7.95 15.14 1.00
CA THR A 8 8.74 13.99 0.52
C THR A 8 8.11 13.42 -0.76
N ALA A 9 8.82 12.54 -1.48
CA ALA A 9 8.28 11.91 -2.68
C ALA A 9 7.01 11.09 -2.39
N ALA A 10 6.94 10.37 -1.25
CA ALA A 10 5.74 9.64 -0.84
C ALA A 10 4.55 10.59 -0.56
N GLN A 11 4.80 11.68 0.16
CA GLN A 11 3.78 12.69 0.43
C GLN A 11 3.30 13.40 -0.84
N LYS A 12 4.22 13.68 -1.79
CA LYS A 12 3.86 14.27 -3.09
C LYS A 12 2.96 13.33 -3.91
N MET A 13 3.24 12.03 -3.92
CA MET A 13 2.43 11.05 -4.62
C MET A 13 0.97 11.12 -4.15
N HIS A 14 0.73 11.07 -2.84
CA HIS A 14 -0.61 11.19 -2.27
C HIS A 14 -1.22 12.58 -2.48
N HIS A 15 -0.42 13.64 -2.35
CA HIS A 15 -0.89 15.00 -2.61
C HIS A 15 -1.33 15.20 -4.06
N ASN A 16 -0.56 14.70 -5.02
CA ASN A 16 -0.91 14.77 -6.44
C ASN A 16 -2.22 14.02 -6.71
N TRP A 17 -2.41 12.82 -6.14
CA TRP A 17 -3.69 12.12 -6.27
C TRP A 17 -4.87 12.94 -5.72
N ILE A 18 -4.74 13.55 -4.55
CA ILE A 18 -5.79 14.42 -3.99
C ILE A 18 -6.11 15.56 -4.97
N MET A 19 -5.08 16.18 -5.56
CA MET A 19 -5.27 17.30 -6.50
C MET A 19 -5.87 16.84 -7.83
N ASP A 20 -5.37 15.75 -8.41
CA ASP A 20 -5.79 15.24 -9.70
C ASP A 20 -7.22 14.71 -9.67
N TYR A 21 -7.62 14.06 -8.58
CA TYR A 21 -8.95 13.45 -8.42
C TYR A 21 -9.95 14.33 -7.65
N GLY A 22 -9.50 15.44 -7.08
CA GLY A 22 -10.35 16.42 -6.39
C GLY A 22 -11.00 15.92 -5.10
N THR A 23 -10.48 14.81 -4.51
CA THR A 23 -11.00 14.27 -3.25
C THR A 23 -9.87 13.71 -2.37
N GLN A 24 -9.95 13.99 -1.08
CA GLN A 24 -9.01 13.44 -0.10
C GLN A 24 -9.26 11.95 0.21
N GLN A 25 -10.44 11.42 -0.09
CA GLN A 25 -10.76 10.00 0.10
C GLN A 25 -9.74 9.05 -0.57
N VAL A 26 -9.11 9.46 -1.68
CA VAL A 26 -8.06 8.65 -2.35
C VAL A 26 -6.77 8.51 -1.54
N SER A 27 -6.65 9.18 -0.40
CA SER A 27 -5.43 9.24 0.42
C SER A 27 -5.70 9.09 1.92
N GLY A 28 -6.69 8.32 2.32
CA GLY A 28 -6.91 7.95 3.71
C GLY A 28 -6.29 6.61 4.08
N VAL A 29 -6.07 6.38 5.35
CA VAL A 29 -5.74 5.08 5.93
C VAL A 29 -6.43 4.94 7.27
N SER A 30 -7.15 3.84 7.47
CA SER A 30 -7.93 3.58 8.68
C SER A 30 -7.73 2.16 9.17
N VAL A 31 -7.62 2.02 10.48
CA VAL A 31 -7.43 0.73 11.13
C VAL A 31 -8.13 0.71 12.49
N VAL A 32 -8.75 -0.41 12.85
CA VAL A 32 -9.09 -0.72 14.24
C VAL A 32 -8.02 -1.62 14.83
N ALA A 33 -7.62 -1.33 16.06
CA ALA A 33 -6.77 -2.20 16.86
C ALA A 33 -7.40 -2.39 18.24
N SER A 34 -7.78 -3.61 18.57
CA SER A 34 -8.45 -3.93 19.82
C SER A 34 -8.05 -5.31 20.35
N VAL A 35 -8.21 -5.49 21.65
CA VAL A 35 -7.93 -6.74 22.37
C VAL A 35 -9.14 -7.16 23.17
N GLN A 36 -9.37 -8.47 23.31
CA GLN A 36 -10.46 -9.04 24.11
C GLN A 36 -10.08 -9.01 25.60
N ALA A 37 -10.05 -7.81 26.15
CA ALA A 37 -9.69 -7.55 27.56
C ALA A 37 -10.34 -6.23 28.03
N GLU A 38 -10.50 -6.10 29.33
CA GLU A 38 -10.90 -4.81 29.92
C GLU A 38 -9.71 -3.83 29.88
N LEU A 39 -9.93 -2.64 29.34
CA LEU A 39 -8.96 -1.56 29.31
C LEU A 39 -9.36 -0.41 30.24
N ASP A 40 -8.38 0.17 30.92
CA ASP A 40 -8.51 1.47 31.56
C ASP A 40 -8.47 2.59 30.50
N PHE A 41 -9.62 3.12 30.12
CA PHE A 41 -9.73 4.15 29.09
C PHE A 41 -9.11 5.49 29.50
N GLY A 42 -9.02 5.77 30.81
CA GLY A 42 -8.30 6.94 31.31
C GLY A 42 -6.79 6.80 31.05
N LEU A 43 -6.24 5.61 31.25
CA LEU A 43 -4.86 5.30 30.93
C LEU A 43 -4.64 5.23 29.43
N LEU A 44 -5.55 4.57 28.67
CA LEU A 44 -5.45 4.48 27.21
C LEU A 44 -5.42 5.88 26.56
N LYS A 45 -6.29 6.80 27.01
CA LYS A 45 -6.28 8.21 26.55
C LYS A 45 -4.92 8.87 26.79
N LYS A 46 -4.31 8.66 27.94
CA LYS A 46 -2.96 9.19 28.24
C LYS A 46 -1.90 8.57 27.34
N CYS A 47 -1.95 7.26 27.09
CA CYS A 47 -1.01 6.57 26.21
C CYS A 47 -1.13 7.07 24.78
N ILE A 48 -2.35 7.29 24.26
CA ILE A 48 -2.57 7.89 22.93
C ILE A 48 -1.99 9.32 22.86
N GLN A 49 -2.16 10.13 23.90
CA GLN A 49 -1.56 11.47 23.95
C GLN A 49 -0.02 11.39 23.94
N MET A 50 0.56 10.49 24.74
CA MET A 50 2.01 10.27 24.76
C MET A 50 2.51 9.76 23.41
N GLU A 51 1.81 8.82 22.76
CA GLU A 51 2.15 8.32 21.43
C GLU A 51 2.11 9.44 20.39
N THR A 52 1.14 10.33 20.44
CA THR A 52 1.07 11.51 19.56
C THR A 52 2.29 12.43 19.74
N GLU A 53 2.86 12.51 20.95
CA GLU A 53 4.10 13.26 21.19
C GLU A 53 5.34 12.50 20.69
N ARG A 54 5.39 11.18 20.83
CA ARG A 54 6.49 10.30 20.38
C ARG A 54 6.51 10.17 18.86
N SER A 55 5.36 9.93 18.24
CA SER A 55 5.21 9.81 16.77
C SER A 55 5.03 11.18 16.12
N GLY A 56 6.11 11.86 15.83
CA GLY A 56 6.10 13.23 15.28
C GLY A 56 5.32 13.38 13.97
N CYS A 57 5.17 12.30 13.16
CA CYS A 57 4.37 12.30 11.93
C CYS A 57 2.89 12.61 12.17
N THR A 58 2.31 12.26 13.32
CA THR A 58 0.93 12.56 13.70
C THR A 58 0.66 14.06 13.88
N ARG A 59 1.74 14.82 14.15
CA ARG A 59 1.71 16.28 14.38
C ARG A 59 2.08 17.09 13.15
N VAL A 60 2.28 16.45 11.99
CA VAL A 60 2.51 17.14 10.72
C VAL A 60 1.26 17.93 10.32
N ARG A 61 1.48 19.11 9.77
CA ARG A 61 0.46 19.98 9.16
C ARG A 61 0.93 20.38 7.77
N PHE A 62 0.00 20.52 6.86
CA PHE A 62 0.26 21.01 5.50
C PHE A 62 -0.23 22.44 5.36
N THR A 63 0.59 23.29 4.73
CA THR A 63 0.22 24.68 4.46
C THR A 63 -0.75 24.78 3.28
N LYS A 64 -1.39 25.92 3.16
CA LYS A 64 -2.00 26.30 1.88
C LYS A 64 -0.95 26.29 0.77
N PRO A 65 -1.35 25.95 -0.46
CA PRO A 65 -0.49 26.15 -1.62
C PRO A 65 0.00 27.60 -1.69
N ASP A 66 1.28 27.77 -1.99
CA ASP A 66 1.81 29.10 -2.29
C ASP A 66 1.39 29.57 -3.70
N LYS A 67 1.87 30.77 -4.12
CA LYS A 67 1.55 31.33 -5.44
C LYS A 67 1.99 30.44 -6.63
N ASP A 68 2.93 29.55 -6.40
CA ASP A 68 3.46 28.60 -7.39
C ASP A 68 2.81 27.20 -7.25
N GLY A 69 1.80 27.06 -6.38
CA GLY A 69 1.08 25.81 -6.11
C GLY A 69 1.79 24.86 -5.14
N ASN A 70 2.94 25.25 -4.55
CA ASN A 70 3.70 24.37 -3.69
C ASN A 70 3.13 24.33 -2.27
N VAL A 71 2.88 23.14 -1.77
CA VAL A 71 2.52 22.88 -0.38
C VAL A 71 3.77 22.56 0.42
N LYS A 72 3.85 23.09 1.63
CA LYS A 72 4.91 22.79 2.61
C LYS A 72 4.30 22.07 3.80
N GLN A 73 5.15 21.39 4.55
CA GLN A 73 4.79 20.76 5.81
C GLN A 73 5.59 21.35 6.97
N TYR A 74 5.03 21.26 8.15
CA TYR A 74 5.70 21.54 9.41
C TYR A 74 5.19 20.63 10.51
N ILE A 75 5.95 20.46 11.59
CA ILE A 75 5.57 19.62 12.72
C ILE A 75 5.20 20.52 13.87
N GLU A 76 3.97 20.38 14.38
CA GLU A 76 3.57 21.10 15.59
C GLU A 76 4.33 20.58 16.81
N LYS A 77 4.70 21.47 17.70
CA LYS A 77 5.44 21.10 18.92
C LYS A 77 4.54 20.44 19.95
N GLN A 78 3.31 20.91 20.07
CA GLN A 78 2.31 20.39 20.98
C GLN A 78 1.00 20.23 20.22
N ASP A 79 0.33 19.13 20.46
CA ASP A 79 -0.94 18.82 19.83
C ASP A 79 -1.85 18.21 20.90
N SER A 80 -2.75 19.04 21.45
CA SER A 80 -3.79 18.59 22.36
C SER A 80 -5.03 18.22 21.55
N ARG A 81 -5.33 16.93 21.50
CA ARG A 81 -6.54 16.42 20.87
C ARG A 81 -7.53 15.95 21.90
N ASP A 82 -8.79 16.20 21.65
CA ASP A 82 -9.82 15.47 22.37
C ASP A 82 -9.93 14.06 21.76
N ILE A 83 -9.86 13.04 22.61
CA ILE A 83 -9.97 11.64 22.22
C ILE A 83 -11.27 11.12 22.80
N GLU A 84 -12.22 10.88 21.91
CA GLU A 84 -13.55 10.42 22.25
C GLU A 84 -13.54 8.93 22.61
N LEU A 85 -14.45 8.51 23.50
CA LEU A 85 -14.77 7.11 23.75
C LEU A 85 -16.16 6.82 23.20
N LYS A 86 -16.24 5.90 22.22
CA LYS A 86 -17.51 5.38 21.70
C LYS A 86 -17.77 3.99 22.26
N ASP A 87 -18.94 3.81 22.86
CA ASP A 87 -19.39 2.51 23.38
C ASP A 87 -20.28 1.83 22.35
N LEU A 88 -19.72 0.85 21.64
CA LEU A 88 -20.38 0.02 20.65
C LEU A 88 -20.63 -1.40 21.19
N SER A 89 -20.40 -1.66 22.49
CA SER A 89 -20.52 -2.99 23.10
C SER A 89 -21.92 -3.59 23.02
N GLY A 90 -22.94 -2.74 22.85
CA GLY A 90 -24.33 -3.15 22.66
C GLY A 90 -24.72 -3.51 21.21
N MET A 91 -23.81 -3.42 20.24
CA MET A 91 -24.09 -3.84 18.86
C MET A 91 -24.18 -5.36 18.75
N GLU A 92 -24.89 -5.84 17.72
CA GLU A 92 -25.17 -7.25 17.50
C GLU A 92 -23.91 -8.12 17.37
N SER A 93 -22.85 -7.61 16.73
CA SER A 93 -21.61 -8.34 16.49
C SER A 93 -20.44 -7.40 16.16
N LEU A 94 -19.20 -7.91 16.23
CA LEU A 94 -18.01 -7.22 15.71
C LEU A 94 -18.15 -6.81 14.24
N ALA A 95 -18.75 -7.67 13.40
CA ALA A 95 -18.96 -7.36 12.01
C ALA A 95 -19.85 -6.12 11.81
N LYS A 96 -20.88 -5.93 12.66
CA LYS A 96 -21.72 -4.73 12.62
C LYS A 96 -20.99 -3.48 13.13
N ALA A 97 -20.10 -3.62 14.09
CA ALA A 97 -19.23 -2.54 14.51
C ALA A 97 -18.22 -2.16 13.38
N ASP A 98 -17.69 -3.15 12.69
CA ASP A 98 -16.82 -2.93 11.52
C ASP A 98 -17.54 -2.19 10.39
N GLU A 99 -18.80 -2.53 10.10
CA GLU A 99 -19.61 -1.80 9.10
C GLU A 99 -19.75 -0.31 9.46
N LEU A 100 -19.91 0.01 10.75
CA LEU A 100 -19.97 1.39 11.21
C LEU A 100 -18.60 2.09 11.10
N MET A 101 -17.52 1.42 11.50
CA MET A 101 -16.15 1.97 11.37
C MET A 101 -15.74 2.15 9.90
N GLN A 102 -16.27 1.30 9.00
CA GLN A 102 -16.10 1.48 7.56
C GLN A 102 -16.73 2.82 7.08
N GLN A 103 -17.85 3.26 7.67
CA GLN A 103 -18.43 4.58 7.32
C GLN A 103 -17.54 5.72 7.82
N TRP A 104 -16.92 5.59 9.00
CA TRP A 104 -15.97 6.61 9.50
C TRP A 104 -14.71 6.69 8.64
N ALA A 105 -14.27 5.59 8.04
CA ALA A 105 -13.13 5.57 7.14
C ALA A 105 -13.37 6.35 5.82
N TYR A 106 -14.61 6.70 5.49
CA TYR A 106 -14.96 7.52 4.34
C TYR A 106 -14.86 9.02 4.62
N GLU A 107 -14.72 9.42 5.88
CA GLU A 107 -14.59 10.82 6.25
C GLU A 107 -13.25 11.39 5.76
N THR A 108 -13.20 12.69 5.58
CA THR A 108 -12.02 13.40 5.08
C THR A 108 -11.58 14.51 6.03
N PHE A 109 -10.30 14.86 5.95
CA PHE A 109 -9.73 15.96 6.71
C PHE A 109 -9.70 17.22 5.84
N ASP A 110 -10.79 17.98 5.83
CA ASP A 110 -10.91 19.17 4.99
C ASP A 110 -10.27 20.40 5.64
N GLY A 111 -9.21 20.91 5.02
CA GLY A 111 -8.59 22.16 5.42
C GLY A 111 -7.07 22.13 5.44
N ASP A 112 -6.51 23.32 5.66
CA ASP A 112 -5.07 23.54 5.77
C ASP A 112 -4.67 23.83 7.22
N ASN A 113 -3.46 23.45 7.60
CA ASN A 113 -2.92 23.66 8.94
C ASN A 113 -3.71 23.00 10.07
N ILE A 114 -4.49 21.96 9.76
CA ILE A 114 -5.29 21.20 10.73
C ILE A 114 -4.64 19.85 11.07
N PRO A 115 -5.03 19.21 12.18
CA PRO A 115 -4.75 17.81 12.43
C PRO A 115 -5.35 16.92 11.33
N MET A 116 -4.59 15.96 10.83
CA MET A 116 -5.04 14.98 9.84
C MET A 116 -4.89 13.56 10.38
N CYS A 117 -5.13 13.40 11.66
CA CYS A 117 -5.07 12.14 12.39
C CYS A 117 -6.10 12.18 13.49
N GLU A 118 -6.96 11.18 13.58
CA GLU A 118 -8.00 11.04 14.58
C GLU A 118 -7.88 9.69 15.28
N PHE A 119 -8.02 9.70 16.61
CA PHE A 119 -8.14 8.51 17.45
C PHE A 119 -9.51 8.50 18.12
N ILE A 120 -10.21 7.37 18.06
CA ILE A 120 -11.47 7.12 18.74
C ILE A 120 -11.28 5.88 19.62
N MET A 121 -11.36 6.02 20.92
CA MET A 121 -11.35 4.87 21.84
C MET A 121 -12.67 4.10 21.71
N LEU A 122 -12.60 2.77 21.81
CA LEU A 122 -13.73 1.89 21.50
C LEU A 122 -13.95 0.84 22.59
N LYS A 123 -15.22 0.69 22.98
CA LYS A 123 -15.73 -0.57 23.52
C LYS A 123 -16.50 -1.26 22.42
N LEU A 124 -16.13 -2.49 22.11
CA LEU A 124 -16.68 -3.27 21.01
C LEU A 124 -17.48 -4.47 21.55
N PRO A 125 -18.32 -5.10 20.74
CA PRO A 125 -18.98 -6.36 21.07
C PRO A 125 -17.99 -7.44 21.51
N GLU A 126 -18.48 -8.48 22.16
CA GLU A 126 -17.71 -9.66 22.57
C GLU A 126 -16.55 -9.35 23.56
N GLY A 127 -16.60 -8.18 24.23
CA GLY A 127 -15.58 -7.77 25.20
C GLY A 127 -14.27 -7.25 24.61
N TYR A 128 -14.26 -6.93 23.31
CA TYR A 128 -13.11 -6.25 22.70
C TYR A 128 -13.08 -4.77 23.08
N ASN A 129 -11.90 -4.25 23.37
CA ASN A 129 -11.65 -2.85 23.67
C ASN A 129 -10.36 -2.39 22.99
N GLY A 130 -10.33 -1.13 22.56
CA GLY A 130 -9.18 -0.59 21.85
C GLY A 130 -9.45 0.78 21.26
N PHE A 131 -9.03 1.00 20.02
CA PHE A 131 -9.23 2.26 19.33
C PHE A 131 -9.36 2.06 17.82
N PHE A 132 -10.09 2.98 17.19
CA PHE A 132 -10.08 3.23 15.76
C PHE A 132 -9.15 4.39 15.48
N LEU A 133 -8.38 4.29 14.42
CA LEU A 133 -7.45 5.30 13.96
C LEU A 133 -7.72 5.61 12.50
N HIS A 134 -7.94 6.89 12.21
CA HIS A 134 -8.10 7.42 10.87
C HIS A 134 -7.07 8.52 10.62
N MET A 135 -6.35 8.44 9.50
CA MET A 135 -5.27 9.37 9.14
C MET A 135 -5.23 9.66 7.64
N ASP A 136 -4.77 10.86 7.30
CA ASP A 136 -4.31 11.14 5.94
C ASP A 136 -3.03 10.36 5.63
N HIS A 137 -2.99 9.68 4.50
CA HIS A 137 -1.87 8.81 4.13
C HIS A 137 -0.56 9.57 3.85
N ARG A 138 -0.61 10.91 3.68
CA ARG A 138 0.59 11.75 3.64
C ARG A 138 1.34 11.77 4.98
N LEU A 139 0.65 11.50 6.10
CA LEU A 139 1.27 11.45 7.43
C LEU A 139 2.03 10.14 7.65
N ILE A 140 1.45 9.01 7.23
CA ILE A 140 1.92 7.69 7.60
C ILE A 140 1.51 6.63 6.57
N ASP A 141 2.29 5.59 6.43
CA ASP A 141 1.93 4.38 5.70
C ASP A 141 1.65 3.22 6.67
N SER A 142 1.22 2.09 6.13
CA SER A 142 0.88 0.90 6.93
C SER A 142 2.03 0.41 7.82
N CYS A 143 3.27 0.45 7.33
CA CYS A 143 4.43 0.06 8.14
C CYS A 143 4.62 1.02 9.33
N GLY A 144 4.48 2.31 9.11
CA GLY A 144 4.56 3.32 10.18
C GLY A 144 3.41 3.17 11.19
N LEU A 145 2.20 2.84 10.71
CA LEU A 145 1.04 2.56 11.58
C LEU A 145 1.26 1.36 12.48
N VAL A 146 1.81 0.26 11.97
CA VAL A 146 2.13 -0.91 12.80
C VAL A 146 3.10 -0.53 13.92
N VAL A 147 4.18 0.17 13.61
CA VAL A 147 5.15 0.66 14.61
C VAL A 147 4.46 1.50 15.69
N MET A 148 3.62 2.45 15.29
CA MET A 148 2.92 3.35 16.20
C MET A 148 1.92 2.60 17.10
N ILE A 149 1.16 1.66 16.55
CA ILE A 149 0.18 0.86 17.31
C ILE A 149 0.90 -0.04 18.32
N GLU A 150 2.00 -0.68 17.92
CA GLU A 150 2.81 -1.52 18.80
C GLU A 150 3.42 -0.69 19.95
N ASP A 151 4.00 0.48 19.65
CA ASP A 151 4.54 1.38 20.68
C ASP A 151 3.46 1.83 21.69
N LEU A 152 2.27 2.18 21.17
CA LEU A 152 1.13 2.56 22.01
C LEU A 152 0.70 1.45 22.97
N PHE A 153 0.58 0.21 22.49
CA PHE A 153 0.25 -0.92 23.36
C PHE A 153 1.39 -1.25 24.36
N GLN A 154 2.64 -1.08 23.96
CA GLN A 154 3.79 -1.21 24.88
C GLN A 154 3.75 -0.14 25.97
N LEU A 155 3.44 1.12 25.63
CA LEU A 155 3.22 2.18 26.62
C LEU A 155 2.09 1.80 27.59
N TYR A 156 0.95 1.36 27.07
CA TYR A 156 -0.17 0.96 27.90
C TYR A 156 0.20 -0.17 28.87
N THR A 157 0.86 -1.22 28.40
CA THR A 157 1.27 -2.34 29.25
C THR A 157 2.34 -1.96 30.27
N HIS A 158 3.25 -1.05 29.88
CA HIS A 158 4.23 -0.48 30.81
C HIS A 158 3.55 0.21 32.00
N TYR A 159 2.65 1.15 31.73
CA TYR A 159 1.99 1.91 32.79
C TYR A 159 0.94 1.10 33.56
N ARG A 160 0.33 0.11 32.94
CA ARG A 160 -0.70 -0.72 33.58
C ARG A 160 -0.12 -1.86 34.41
N TYR A 161 0.94 -2.50 33.92
CA TYR A 161 1.45 -3.76 34.45
C TYR A 161 2.93 -3.70 34.84
N GLY A 162 3.62 -2.58 34.62
CA GLY A 162 5.04 -2.43 34.98
C GLY A 162 5.99 -3.20 34.08
N THR A 163 5.59 -3.48 32.83
CA THR A 163 6.49 -4.07 31.82
C THR A 163 7.64 -3.13 31.45
N ALA A 164 8.59 -3.58 30.65
CA ALA A 164 9.66 -2.72 30.16
C ALA A 164 9.06 -1.50 29.40
N CYS A 165 9.63 -0.32 29.66
CA CYS A 165 9.25 0.88 28.91
C CYS A 165 9.71 0.72 27.45
N PRO A 166 8.85 1.02 26.45
CA PRO A 166 9.28 0.98 25.05
C PRO A 166 10.43 1.97 24.81
N GLN A 167 11.30 1.61 23.89
CA GLN A 167 12.38 2.51 23.47
C GLN A 167 11.81 3.79 22.85
N GLU A 168 12.56 4.88 22.91
CA GLU A 168 12.15 6.10 22.21
C GLU A 168 12.13 5.87 20.70
N LEU A 169 11.05 6.32 20.06
CA LEU A 169 10.98 6.31 18.60
C LEU A 169 11.98 7.33 18.04
N VAL A 170 12.51 7.04 16.88
CA VAL A 170 13.40 8.00 16.19
C VAL A 170 12.58 9.21 15.78
N ASP A 171 13.06 10.40 16.11
CA ASP A 171 12.41 11.66 15.78
C ASP A 171 12.14 11.80 14.28
N PHE A 172 10.85 11.98 13.95
CA PHE A 172 10.39 12.04 12.56
C PHE A 172 11.03 13.19 11.78
N GLU A 173 11.29 14.36 12.41
CA GLU A 173 11.93 15.48 11.74
C GLU A 173 13.35 15.14 11.28
N THR A 174 14.07 14.33 12.06
CA THR A 174 15.41 13.84 11.72
C THR A 174 15.39 12.97 10.45
N VAL A 175 14.43 12.06 10.35
CA VAL A 175 14.30 11.18 9.18
C VAL A 175 13.78 11.96 7.96
N LEU A 176 12.85 12.87 8.16
CA LEU A 176 12.37 13.79 7.13
C LEU A 176 13.52 14.58 6.50
N LYS A 177 14.41 15.17 7.32
CA LYS A 177 15.60 15.90 6.82
C LYS A 177 16.56 15.01 6.03
N LYS A 178 16.77 13.76 6.48
CA LYS A 178 17.59 12.76 5.76
C LYS A 178 16.98 12.43 4.39
N ASP A 179 15.66 12.25 4.30
CA ASP A 179 14.97 11.95 3.05
C ASP A 179 15.06 13.12 2.05
N LEU A 180 14.83 14.33 2.52
CA LEU A 180 14.95 15.52 1.68
C LEU A 180 16.40 15.73 1.19
N ALA A 181 17.39 15.46 2.04
CA ALA A 181 18.80 15.52 1.64
C ALA A 181 19.16 14.44 0.60
N LYS A 182 18.61 13.21 0.73
CA LYS A 182 18.77 12.15 -0.29
C LYS A 182 18.16 12.57 -1.64
N ALA A 183 16.96 13.15 -1.62
CA ALA A 183 16.26 13.63 -2.82
C ALA A 183 17.01 14.80 -3.49
N GLY A 184 17.68 15.66 -2.73
CA GLY A 184 18.49 16.78 -3.24
C GLY A 184 19.89 16.39 -3.75
N ASN A 185 20.27 15.11 -3.74
CA ASN A 185 21.59 14.66 -4.22
C ASN A 185 21.62 14.54 -5.75
N GLU A 186 22.17 15.54 -6.43
CA GLU A 186 22.22 15.65 -7.89
C GLU A 186 22.91 14.45 -8.57
N LYS A 187 24.01 13.93 -8.01
CA LYS A 187 24.71 12.76 -8.59
C LYS A 187 23.84 11.51 -8.54
N ARG A 188 23.13 11.30 -7.43
CA ARG A 188 22.21 10.19 -7.27
C ARG A 188 21.02 10.35 -8.18
N PHE A 189 20.44 11.53 -8.23
CA PHE A 189 19.33 11.85 -9.14
C PHE A 189 19.70 11.56 -10.61
N ALA A 190 20.86 12.01 -11.07
CA ALA A 190 21.32 11.74 -12.45
C ALA A 190 21.49 10.24 -12.73
N LYS A 191 22.00 9.46 -11.75
CA LYS A 191 22.13 8.00 -11.86
C LYS A 191 20.76 7.32 -11.93
N ASP A 192 19.84 7.73 -11.05
CA ASP A 192 18.50 7.15 -10.99
C ASP A 192 17.69 7.52 -12.23
N LYS A 193 17.78 8.78 -12.70
CA LYS A 193 17.17 9.21 -13.96
C LYS A 193 17.69 8.38 -15.15
N LYS A 194 19.00 8.21 -15.26
CA LYS A 194 19.59 7.40 -16.34
C LYS A 194 19.04 5.98 -16.34
N PHE A 195 18.89 5.35 -15.18
CA PHE A 195 18.31 4.00 -15.09
C PHE A 195 16.89 3.95 -15.68
N TRP A 196 16.02 4.91 -15.32
CA TRP A 196 14.65 4.96 -15.80
C TRP A 196 14.60 5.31 -17.29
N ASP A 197 15.42 6.24 -17.75
CA ASP A 197 15.55 6.54 -19.18
C ASP A 197 15.98 5.32 -19.99
N ASP A 198 17.02 4.60 -19.53
CA ASP A 198 17.51 3.38 -20.17
C ASP A 198 16.40 2.29 -20.27
N GLN A 199 15.50 2.17 -19.24
CA GLN A 199 14.37 1.24 -19.33
C GLN A 199 13.41 1.63 -20.46
N LEU A 200 13.11 2.92 -20.61
CA LEU A 200 12.23 3.42 -21.67
C LEU A 200 12.88 3.31 -23.05
N ASP A 201 14.19 3.55 -23.13
CA ASP A 201 14.95 3.46 -24.40
C ASP A 201 15.06 2.00 -24.90
N VAL A 202 15.32 1.04 -24.01
CA VAL A 202 15.53 -0.37 -24.35
C VAL A 202 14.22 -1.08 -24.65
N LEU A 203 13.18 -0.86 -23.82
CA LEU A 203 11.91 -1.58 -23.94
C LEU A 203 10.87 -0.84 -24.80
N GLY A 204 11.11 0.45 -25.11
CA GLY A 204 10.15 1.30 -25.82
C GLY A 204 8.88 1.56 -25.02
N GLU A 205 7.81 1.98 -25.70
CA GLU A 205 6.53 2.28 -25.07
C GLU A 205 5.89 1.02 -24.46
N PRO A 206 5.45 1.04 -23.17
CA PRO A 206 4.73 -0.07 -22.56
C PRO A 206 3.44 -0.40 -23.31
N LEU A 207 2.93 -1.61 -23.14
CA LEU A 207 1.62 -2.03 -23.64
C LEU A 207 0.69 -2.28 -22.47
N TYR A 208 -0.45 -1.61 -22.49
CA TYR A 208 -1.49 -1.82 -21.47
C TYR A 208 -1.99 -3.26 -21.46
N SER A 209 -2.15 -3.81 -20.29
CA SER A 209 -2.78 -5.10 -20.06
C SER A 209 -3.89 -4.97 -19.01
N ASP A 210 -5.04 -5.60 -19.27
CA ASP A 210 -6.18 -5.53 -18.38
C ASP A 210 -6.53 -6.89 -17.80
N ILE A 211 -7.08 -6.90 -16.59
CA ILE A 211 -7.57 -8.13 -15.94
C ILE A 211 -8.78 -8.73 -16.64
N GLN A 212 -9.50 -7.95 -17.43
CA GLN A 212 -10.64 -8.37 -18.28
C GLN A 212 -10.20 -8.70 -19.72
N GLY A 213 -8.91 -8.60 -20.03
CA GLY A 213 -8.35 -8.91 -21.34
C GLY A 213 -8.27 -7.74 -22.31
N PRO A 214 -7.98 -8.00 -23.59
CA PRO A 214 -7.56 -6.99 -24.57
C PRO A 214 -8.68 -6.05 -25.04
N SER A 215 -9.94 -6.40 -24.81
CA SER A 215 -11.09 -5.60 -25.24
C SER A 215 -11.06 -4.19 -24.66
N VAL A 216 -10.57 -4.02 -23.45
CA VAL A 216 -10.47 -2.73 -22.76
C VAL A 216 -9.54 -1.76 -23.54
N LEU A 217 -8.38 -2.25 -23.98
CA LEU A 217 -7.47 -1.47 -24.80
C LEU A 217 -8.06 -1.19 -26.22
N GLU A 218 -8.77 -2.15 -26.77
CA GLU A 218 -9.45 -1.97 -28.07
C GLU A 218 -10.52 -0.89 -28.00
N GLU A 219 -11.26 -0.82 -26.91
CA GLU A 219 -12.25 0.24 -26.68
C GLU A 219 -11.57 1.60 -26.49
N ALA A 220 -10.48 1.69 -25.72
CA ALA A 220 -9.69 2.91 -25.61
C ALA A 220 -9.18 3.38 -26.98
N ARG A 221 -8.68 2.48 -27.82
CA ARG A 221 -8.27 2.78 -29.21
C ARG A 221 -9.41 3.39 -30.03
N LYS A 222 -10.61 2.85 -29.90
CA LYS A 222 -11.82 3.38 -30.58
C LYS A 222 -12.19 4.78 -30.08
N ARG A 223 -12.21 4.98 -28.74
CA ARG A 223 -12.55 6.29 -28.14
C ARG A 223 -11.58 7.38 -28.54
N HIS A 224 -10.28 7.07 -28.56
CA HIS A 224 -9.24 8.03 -28.96
C HIS A 224 -9.03 8.13 -30.48
N GLY A 225 -9.71 7.32 -31.29
CA GLY A 225 -9.51 7.27 -32.74
C GLY A 225 -8.07 6.89 -33.14
N ASN A 226 -7.34 6.20 -32.26
CA ASN A 226 -5.96 5.82 -32.46
C ASN A 226 -5.79 4.29 -32.35
N PRO A 227 -5.74 3.55 -33.47
CA PRO A 227 -5.61 2.11 -33.46
C PRO A 227 -4.23 1.61 -32.97
N LYS A 228 -3.25 2.51 -32.85
CA LYS A 228 -1.91 2.21 -32.35
C LYS A 228 -1.70 2.60 -30.89
N LEU A 229 -2.75 3.10 -30.21
CA LEU A 229 -2.68 3.46 -28.82
C LEU A 229 -2.25 2.26 -27.97
N ARG A 230 -1.28 2.47 -27.08
CA ARG A 230 -0.74 1.42 -26.20
C ARG A 230 -1.14 1.61 -24.74
N SER A 231 -1.73 2.76 -24.38
CA SER A 231 -2.27 3.09 -23.07
C SER A 231 -3.80 2.97 -23.05
N SER A 232 -4.41 2.87 -21.87
CA SER A 232 -5.86 2.87 -21.68
C SER A 232 -6.28 3.96 -20.70
N ASP A 233 -7.58 4.32 -20.73
CA ASP A 233 -8.14 5.38 -19.89
C ASP A 233 -8.02 5.04 -18.39
N ILE A 234 -7.76 6.08 -17.60
CA ILE A 234 -7.80 6.05 -16.13
C ILE A 234 -9.14 6.67 -15.69
N GLU A 235 -9.85 5.98 -14.78
CA GLU A 235 -11.09 6.53 -14.22
C GLU A 235 -10.80 7.73 -13.32
N MET A 236 -11.41 8.86 -13.61
CA MET A 236 -11.20 10.13 -12.92
C MET A 236 -12.40 10.60 -12.08
N LYS A 237 -13.56 9.95 -12.19
CA LYS A 237 -14.82 10.44 -11.61
C LYS A 237 -15.52 9.43 -10.73
N GLU A 238 -15.67 8.20 -11.22
CA GLU A 238 -16.39 7.14 -10.53
C GLU A 238 -15.42 6.28 -9.71
N LEU A 239 -14.91 6.87 -8.62
CA LEU A 239 -13.79 6.34 -7.84
C LEU A 239 -14.19 5.34 -6.76
N PHE A 240 -15.49 5.05 -6.60
CA PHE A 240 -15.97 4.15 -5.55
C PHE A 240 -15.38 2.75 -5.72
N VAL A 241 -14.91 2.19 -4.60
CA VAL A 241 -14.32 0.86 -4.55
C VAL A 241 -15.13 -0.10 -3.70
N ALA A 242 -15.24 -1.32 -4.17
CA ALA A 242 -15.61 -2.46 -3.36
C ALA A 242 -14.35 -3.23 -2.93
N VAL A 243 -14.49 -4.01 -1.87
CA VAL A 243 -13.42 -4.85 -1.33
C VAL A 243 -13.87 -6.30 -1.35
N LYS A 244 -13.00 -7.18 -1.83
CA LYS A 244 -13.18 -8.62 -1.77
C LYS A 244 -11.94 -9.29 -1.19
N ASP A 245 -12.13 -10.05 -0.14
CA ASP A 245 -11.07 -10.79 0.53
C ASP A 245 -11.14 -12.27 0.18
N TYR A 246 -9.97 -12.88 -0.04
CA TYR A 246 -9.78 -14.31 -0.16
C TYR A 246 -8.71 -14.75 0.82
N TYR A 247 -9.00 -15.81 1.54
CA TYR A 247 -8.09 -16.39 2.52
C TYR A 247 -7.40 -17.63 1.94
N LEU A 248 -6.07 -17.68 2.08
CA LEU A 248 -5.25 -18.83 1.78
C LEU A 248 -4.80 -19.48 3.10
N GLU A 249 -5.15 -20.74 3.28
CA GLU A 249 -4.87 -21.51 4.49
C GLU A 249 -3.37 -21.62 4.80
N PRO A 250 -2.98 -21.91 6.07
CA PRO A 250 -1.57 -22.01 6.49
C PRO A 250 -0.75 -23.04 5.72
N GLY A 251 -1.34 -24.19 5.38
CA GLY A 251 -0.64 -25.24 4.63
C GLY A 251 -0.17 -24.79 3.25
N PRO A 252 -1.11 -24.37 2.37
CA PRO A 252 -0.76 -23.76 1.08
C PRO A 252 0.15 -22.53 1.20
N THR A 253 -0.09 -21.66 2.18
CA THR A 253 0.76 -20.49 2.44
C THR A 253 2.21 -20.91 2.70
N LYS A 254 2.39 -21.94 3.53
CA LYS A 254 3.72 -22.49 3.83
C LYS A 254 4.44 -23.00 2.58
N ASN A 255 3.74 -23.62 1.63
CA ASN A 255 4.34 -24.09 0.37
C ASN A 255 4.91 -22.93 -0.45
N LEU A 256 4.19 -21.80 -0.53
CA LEU A 256 4.70 -20.59 -1.19
C LEU A 256 5.93 -20.01 -0.48
N ILE A 257 5.89 -19.95 0.85
CA ILE A 257 7.01 -19.47 1.67
C ILE A 257 8.23 -20.38 1.50
N ASP A 258 8.06 -21.70 1.62
CA ASP A 258 9.14 -22.68 1.47
C ASP A 258 9.79 -22.59 0.09
N PHE A 259 9.00 -22.44 -0.97
CA PHE A 259 9.52 -22.23 -2.32
C PHE A 259 10.37 -20.95 -2.41
N CYS A 260 9.85 -19.85 -1.88
CA CYS A 260 10.59 -18.58 -1.83
C CYS A 260 11.92 -18.73 -1.08
N MET A 261 11.92 -19.39 0.08
CA MET A 261 13.12 -19.60 0.88
C MET A 261 14.14 -20.49 0.15
N ASN A 262 13.69 -21.61 -0.42
CA ASN A 262 14.55 -22.57 -1.11
C ASN A 262 15.24 -21.96 -2.35
N HIS A 263 14.57 -21.04 -3.03
CA HIS A 263 15.06 -20.37 -4.24
C HIS A 263 15.56 -18.94 -4.00
N GLN A 264 15.62 -18.47 -2.75
CA GLN A 264 16.06 -17.11 -2.37
C GLN A 264 15.26 -16.01 -3.10
N LEU A 265 13.97 -16.25 -3.27
CA LEU A 265 13.01 -15.30 -3.84
C LEU A 265 12.28 -14.55 -2.71
N SER A 266 11.83 -13.34 -2.98
CA SER A 266 10.85 -12.69 -2.09
C SER A 266 9.43 -13.11 -2.47
N MET A 267 8.52 -13.12 -1.47
CA MET A 267 7.10 -13.35 -1.73
C MET A 267 6.53 -12.33 -2.72
N THR A 268 6.96 -11.07 -2.66
CA THR A 268 6.57 -10.02 -3.63
C THR A 268 6.88 -10.46 -5.07
N ASN A 269 8.06 -11.05 -5.32
CA ASN A 269 8.44 -11.48 -6.67
C ASN A 269 7.57 -12.62 -7.17
N LEU A 270 7.24 -13.57 -6.28
CA LEU A 270 6.37 -14.69 -6.61
C LEU A 270 4.93 -14.22 -6.89
N LEU A 271 4.38 -13.31 -6.09
CA LEU A 271 3.07 -12.71 -6.31
C LEU A 271 3.02 -11.89 -7.61
N LEU A 272 4.05 -11.11 -7.91
CA LEU A 272 4.18 -10.39 -9.18
C LEU A 272 4.19 -11.35 -10.37
N LEU A 273 4.88 -12.50 -10.25
CA LEU A 273 4.87 -13.54 -11.29
C LEU A 273 3.46 -14.12 -11.50
N GLY A 274 2.73 -14.40 -10.43
CA GLY A 274 1.36 -14.89 -10.51
C GLY A 274 0.43 -13.92 -11.26
N ILE A 275 0.43 -12.65 -10.83
CA ILE A 275 -0.39 -11.59 -11.47
C ILE A 275 0.04 -11.38 -12.92
N ARG A 276 1.36 -11.27 -13.18
CA ARG A 276 1.90 -11.06 -14.52
C ARG A 276 1.49 -12.18 -15.47
N THR A 277 1.59 -13.44 -15.03
CA THR A 277 1.25 -14.59 -15.85
C THR A 277 -0.27 -14.65 -16.11
N TYR A 278 -1.10 -14.31 -15.11
CA TYR A 278 -2.54 -14.14 -15.33
C TYR A 278 -2.83 -13.06 -16.39
N LEU A 279 -2.23 -11.87 -16.26
CA LEU A 279 -2.39 -10.81 -17.25
C LEU A 279 -1.96 -11.23 -18.65
N SER A 280 -0.82 -11.93 -18.77
CA SER A 280 -0.37 -12.49 -20.04
C SER A 280 -1.43 -13.44 -20.64
N LYS A 281 -1.94 -14.37 -19.83
CA LYS A 281 -2.97 -15.34 -20.25
C LYS A 281 -4.23 -14.65 -20.78
N VAL A 282 -4.80 -13.73 -20.04
CA VAL A 282 -6.07 -13.08 -20.42
C VAL A 282 -5.90 -12.06 -21.55
N ASN A 283 -4.68 -11.57 -21.79
CA ASN A 283 -4.34 -10.66 -22.89
C ASN A 283 -3.64 -11.39 -24.06
N ASN A 284 -4.12 -12.59 -24.42
CA ASN A 284 -3.68 -13.36 -25.58
C ASN A 284 -2.18 -13.68 -25.61
N GLY A 285 -1.57 -13.97 -24.47
CA GLY A 285 -0.15 -14.30 -24.37
C GLY A 285 0.78 -13.09 -24.45
N GLN A 286 0.30 -11.89 -24.13
CA GLN A 286 1.12 -10.67 -24.10
C GLN A 286 2.34 -10.86 -23.21
N GLU A 287 3.55 -10.68 -23.79
CA GLU A 287 4.83 -10.87 -23.09
C GLU A 287 5.21 -9.64 -22.25
N ASP A 288 4.90 -8.43 -22.74
CA ASP A 288 5.24 -7.14 -22.14
C ASP A 288 4.15 -6.74 -21.12
N ILE A 289 4.40 -7.00 -19.86
CA ILE A 289 3.44 -6.71 -18.77
C ILE A 289 4.05 -5.75 -17.77
N THR A 290 3.29 -4.73 -17.41
CA THR A 290 3.63 -3.78 -16.34
C THR A 290 2.64 -3.92 -15.18
N ILE A 291 3.17 -4.03 -13.95
CA ILE A 291 2.41 -4.01 -12.69
C ILE A 291 3.03 -2.95 -11.80
N GLN A 292 2.22 -2.10 -11.20
CA GLN A 292 2.71 -1.16 -10.19
C GLN A 292 2.91 -1.89 -8.86
N ASN A 293 4.11 -1.79 -8.31
CA ASN A 293 4.45 -2.40 -7.02
C ASN A 293 4.80 -1.32 -5.99
N PHE A 294 4.23 -1.43 -4.80
CA PHE A 294 4.53 -0.53 -3.70
C PHE A 294 5.78 -0.96 -2.95
N ILE A 295 6.68 -0.03 -2.72
CA ILE A 295 7.97 -0.22 -2.06
C ILE A 295 8.04 0.68 -0.82
N SER A 296 8.30 0.11 0.35
CA SER A 296 8.33 0.84 1.62
C SER A 296 9.52 1.81 1.77
N ARG A 297 10.59 1.66 0.98
CA ARG A 297 11.83 2.46 1.04
C ARG A 297 12.45 2.55 2.45
N ARG A 298 12.24 1.55 3.29
CA ARG A 298 12.86 1.42 4.60
C ARG A 298 14.07 0.49 4.51
N SER A 299 15.26 1.02 4.81
CA SER A 299 16.53 0.29 4.71
C SER A 299 17.40 0.42 5.96
N THR A 300 17.06 1.30 6.88
CA THR A 300 17.81 1.55 8.11
C THR A 300 16.90 1.42 9.33
N HIS A 301 17.48 1.17 10.50
CA HIS A 301 16.75 1.14 11.76
C HIS A 301 15.93 2.42 11.97
N ASP A 302 16.52 3.60 11.74
CA ASP A 302 15.82 4.86 11.88
C ASP A 302 14.57 4.94 11.00
N GLU A 303 14.66 4.43 9.77
CA GLU A 303 13.55 4.44 8.81
C GLU A 303 12.45 3.45 9.20
N TRP A 304 12.78 2.33 9.86
CA TRP A 304 11.81 1.37 10.37
C TRP A 304 11.11 1.84 11.64
N THR A 305 11.74 2.66 12.45
CA THR A 305 11.25 3.04 13.79
C THR A 305 10.72 4.47 13.89
N SER A 306 10.77 5.27 12.81
CA SER A 306 10.37 6.69 12.84
C SER A 306 8.91 6.97 12.50
N GLY A 307 8.16 5.98 12.05
CA GLY A 307 6.84 6.21 11.43
C GLY A 307 6.94 6.93 10.08
N GLY A 308 5.90 7.68 9.73
CA GLY A 308 5.84 8.49 8.51
C GLY A 308 5.44 7.74 7.25
N SER A 309 5.04 8.50 6.21
CA SER A 309 4.72 7.96 4.88
C SER A 309 5.99 7.85 4.04
N ARG A 310 6.36 6.63 3.65
CA ARG A 310 7.59 6.32 2.90
C ARG A 310 7.35 5.42 1.70
N THR A 311 6.23 4.70 1.70
CA THR A 311 5.87 3.78 0.63
C THR A 311 5.54 4.52 -0.65
N ILE A 312 6.18 4.10 -1.75
CA ILE A 312 5.99 4.67 -3.08
C ILE A 312 5.79 3.53 -4.07
N MET A 313 5.00 3.74 -5.11
CA MET A 313 4.81 2.77 -6.18
C MET A 313 5.80 2.98 -7.32
N PHE A 314 6.23 1.87 -7.93
CA PHE A 314 7.07 1.87 -9.12
C PHE A 314 6.56 0.84 -10.14
N PRO A 315 6.68 1.13 -11.46
CA PRO A 315 6.33 0.16 -12.49
C PRO A 315 7.35 -0.98 -12.51
N CYS A 316 6.88 -2.20 -12.25
CA CYS A 316 7.62 -3.42 -12.51
C CYS A 316 7.22 -3.93 -13.88
N ARG A 317 7.94 -3.53 -14.93
CA ARG A 317 7.74 -3.99 -16.31
C ARG A 317 8.69 -5.11 -16.62
N THR A 318 8.17 -6.21 -17.14
CA THR A 318 8.93 -7.36 -17.59
C THR A 318 8.42 -7.83 -18.95
N VAL A 319 9.36 -8.25 -19.82
CA VAL A 319 9.05 -8.88 -21.10
C VAL A 319 9.54 -10.32 -20.99
N ILE A 320 8.63 -11.25 -20.78
CA ILE A 320 8.92 -12.67 -20.53
C ILE A 320 8.28 -13.50 -21.64
N ALA A 321 9.11 -14.23 -22.39
CA ALA A 321 8.67 -15.10 -23.45
C ALA A 321 7.93 -16.35 -22.89
N PRO A 322 6.94 -16.91 -23.60
CA PRO A 322 6.19 -18.06 -23.13
C PRO A 322 7.04 -19.32 -22.91
N GLU A 323 8.19 -19.44 -23.59
CA GLU A 323 9.13 -20.55 -23.44
C GLU A 323 9.99 -20.47 -22.18
N THR A 324 9.99 -19.32 -21.48
CA THR A 324 10.73 -19.14 -20.21
C THR A 324 10.12 -20.04 -19.14
N ASP A 325 10.96 -20.82 -18.45
CA ASP A 325 10.49 -21.62 -17.31
C ASP A 325 10.10 -20.75 -16.11
N PHE A 326 9.25 -21.31 -15.23
CA PHE A 326 8.67 -20.57 -14.12
C PHE A 326 9.72 -19.99 -13.17
N LEU A 327 10.76 -20.77 -12.84
CA LEU A 327 11.79 -20.32 -11.92
C LEU A 327 12.66 -19.21 -12.54
N SER A 328 13.04 -19.35 -13.81
CA SER A 328 13.75 -18.31 -14.56
C SER A 328 12.93 -17.02 -14.62
N ALA A 329 11.64 -17.11 -14.92
CA ALA A 329 10.72 -15.96 -14.92
C ALA A 329 10.66 -15.26 -13.55
N ALA A 330 10.65 -16.04 -12.45
CA ALA A 330 10.72 -15.49 -11.09
C ALA A 330 12.03 -14.72 -10.83
N TYR A 331 13.16 -15.22 -11.32
CA TYR A 331 14.45 -14.53 -11.21
C TYR A 331 14.52 -13.28 -12.11
N GLU A 332 13.88 -13.25 -13.26
CA GLU A 332 13.78 -12.02 -14.08
C GLU A 332 13.04 -10.92 -13.33
N ILE A 333 11.90 -11.26 -12.70
CA ILE A 333 11.16 -10.32 -11.84
C ILE A 333 12.02 -9.86 -10.66
N GLN A 334 12.70 -10.77 -9.97
CA GLN A 334 13.60 -10.43 -8.88
C GLN A 334 14.71 -9.47 -9.29
N ASN A 335 15.34 -9.72 -10.44
CA ASN A 335 16.37 -8.85 -10.99
C ASN A 335 15.82 -7.45 -11.29
N MET A 336 14.62 -7.36 -11.87
CA MET A 336 13.95 -6.07 -12.10
C MET A 336 13.63 -5.36 -10.79
N GLN A 337 13.03 -6.06 -9.82
CA GLN A 337 12.72 -5.50 -8.51
C GLN A 337 13.97 -5.00 -7.77
N ASN A 338 15.06 -5.77 -7.78
CA ASN A 338 16.33 -5.35 -7.17
C ASN A 338 16.88 -4.07 -7.81
N ARG A 339 16.77 -3.94 -9.12
CA ARG A 339 17.16 -2.71 -9.84
C ARG A 339 16.26 -1.54 -9.45
N ILE A 340 14.94 -1.75 -9.36
CA ILE A 340 13.98 -0.74 -8.92
C ILE A 340 14.33 -0.28 -7.48
N TYR A 341 14.61 -1.20 -6.55
CA TYR A 341 15.02 -0.86 -5.17
C TYR A 341 16.27 0.02 -5.14
N MET A 342 17.28 -0.28 -5.94
CA MET A 342 18.49 0.52 -6.04
C MET A 342 18.23 1.96 -6.53
N HIS A 343 17.17 2.16 -7.31
CA HIS A 343 16.81 3.44 -7.93
C HIS A 343 15.50 4.05 -7.38
N SER A 344 15.02 3.55 -6.23
CA SER A 344 13.75 3.96 -5.62
C SER A 344 13.76 5.34 -4.93
N ASN A 345 14.86 6.10 -5.01
CA ASN A 345 14.87 7.50 -4.59
C ASN A 345 14.42 8.47 -5.70
N TYR A 346 14.26 7.99 -6.92
CA TYR A 346 13.69 8.76 -8.02
C TYR A 346 12.19 8.97 -7.80
N ASP A 347 11.68 10.13 -8.18
CA ASP A 347 10.24 10.43 -8.06
C ASP A 347 9.50 9.71 -9.19
N PRO A 348 8.56 8.78 -8.91
CA PRO A 348 7.83 8.07 -9.94
C PRO A 348 7.00 8.95 -10.87
N ALA A 349 6.55 10.13 -10.39
CA ALA A 349 5.83 11.08 -11.23
C ALA A 349 6.67 11.51 -12.44
N LEU A 350 7.99 11.66 -12.25
CA LEU A 350 8.90 12.00 -13.34
C LEU A 350 9.04 10.88 -14.39
N ILE A 351 8.83 9.61 -14.00
CA ILE A 351 8.80 8.49 -14.95
C ILE A 351 7.57 8.61 -15.84
N MET A 352 6.41 8.89 -15.24
CA MET A 352 5.15 9.08 -15.97
C MET A 352 5.21 10.29 -16.90
N ASP A 353 5.77 11.41 -16.43
CA ASP A 353 5.95 12.62 -17.23
C ASP A 353 6.88 12.36 -18.44
N GLU A 354 7.95 11.61 -18.22
CA GLU A 354 8.87 11.23 -19.31
C GLU A 354 8.20 10.30 -20.32
N MET A 355 7.39 9.32 -19.88
CA MET A 355 6.61 8.46 -20.77
C MET A 355 5.62 9.26 -21.60
N ARG A 356 4.85 10.17 -20.97
CA ARG A 356 3.91 11.05 -21.67
C ARG A 356 4.60 11.87 -22.73
N LYS A 357 5.76 12.45 -22.41
CA LYS A 357 6.54 13.26 -23.34
C LYS A 357 7.12 12.45 -24.51
N ARG A 358 7.70 11.26 -24.25
CA ARG A 358 8.35 10.43 -25.26
C ARG A 358 7.35 9.83 -26.24
N TYR A 359 6.24 9.34 -25.74
CA TYR A 359 5.27 8.56 -26.50
C TYR A 359 4.03 9.33 -26.90
N ASN A 360 3.97 10.62 -26.53
CA ASN A 360 2.78 11.45 -26.74
C ASN A 360 1.51 10.78 -26.20
N THR A 361 1.63 10.19 -24.99
CA THR A 361 0.55 9.47 -24.32
C THR A 361 -0.59 10.44 -23.99
N PRO A 362 -1.85 10.15 -24.31
CA PRO A 362 -2.97 11.02 -23.98
C PRO A 362 -3.08 11.30 -22.49
N GLU A 363 -3.58 12.46 -22.13
CA GLU A 363 -3.90 12.78 -20.74
C GLU A 363 -4.91 11.77 -20.18
N HIS A 364 -4.84 11.51 -18.88
CA HIS A 364 -5.69 10.55 -18.17
C HIS A 364 -5.68 9.14 -18.75
N THR A 365 -4.55 8.72 -19.34
CA THR A 365 -4.32 7.33 -19.71
C THR A 365 -3.08 6.78 -19.01
N GLY A 366 -3.04 5.44 -18.82
CA GLY A 366 -1.95 4.71 -18.18
C GLY A 366 -1.69 3.37 -18.85
N TYR A 367 -0.70 2.67 -18.36
CA TYR A 367 -0.24 1.39 -18.93
C TYR A 367 -0.55 0.19 -18.02
N GLU A 368 -1.11 0.41 -16.83
CA GLU A 368 -1.32 -0.59 -15.79
C GLU A 368 -2.77 -0.65 -15.31
N SER A 369 -3.30 -1.85 -15.19
CA SER A 369 -4.60 -2.10 -14.52
C SER A 369 -4.43 -2.64 -13.10
N CYS A 370 -3.26 -3.23 -12.77
CA CYS A 370 -2.99 -3.94 -11.54
C CYS A 370 -1.92 -3.28 -10.70
N TYR A 371 -2.19 -3.22 -9.39
CA TYR A 371 -1.32 -2.68 -8.36
C TYR A 371 -1.17 -3.70 -7.23
N LEU A 372 0.05 -3.87 -6.72
CA LEU A 372 0.36 -4.84 -5.66
C LEU A 372 1.03 -4.17 -4.46
N THR A 373 0.59 -4.52 -3.28
CA THR A 373 1.36 -4.40 -2.03
C THR A 373 1.42 -5.77 -1.35
N TYR A 374 2.62 -6.21 -1.01
CA TYR A 374 2.82 -7.28 -0.05
C TYR A 374 3.22 -6.69 1.30
N GLN A 375 2.41 -6.97 2.32
CA GLN A 375 2.56 -6.43 3.67
C GLN A 375 2.77 -7.57 4.66
N PRO A 376 4.04 -7.99 4.89
CA PRO A 376 4.34 -9.09 5.80
C PRO A 376 4.13 -8.74 7.28
N MET A 377 4.09 -7.44 7.61
CA MET A 377 3.89 -6.98 8.98
C MET A 377 2.39 -6.97 9.32
N THR A 378 2.03 -7.63 10.39
CA THR A 378 0.71 -7.57 11.02
C THR A 378 0.81 -6.77 12.31
N VAL A 379 -0.27 -6.11 12.73
CA VAL A 379 -0.34 -5.53 14.06
C VAL A 379 -0.30 -6.67 15.06
N LYS A 380 0.80 -6.77 15.82
CA LYS A 380 0.93 -7.74 16.89
C LYS A 380 1.04 -7.01 18.22
N VAL A 381 0.11 -7.29 19.11
CA VAL A 381 0.22 -6.88 20.50
C VAL A 381 0.94 -7.99 21.25
N GLU A 382 2.25 -8.12 20.98
CA GLU A 382 3.11 -9.11 21.63
C GLU A 382 3.54 -8.61 23.00
N ASN A 383 2.97 -9.21 24.04
CA ASN A 383 3.45 -9.07 25.41
C ASN A 383 3.35 -10.44 26.06
N GLU A 384 4.31 -10.82 26.88
CA GLU A 384 4.26 -12.07 27.67
C GLU A 384 2.97 -12.22 28.47
N MET A 385 2.35 -11.10 28.87
CA MET A 385 1.07 -11.06 29.57
C MET A 385 -0.14 -11.00 28.63
N LEU A 386 0.02 -10.51 27.39
CA LEU A 386 -1.07 -10.34 26.40
C LEU A 386 -1.04 -11.39 25.30
N GLY A 387 0.02 -12.22 25.22
CA GLY A 387 0.20 -13.23 24.18
C GLY A 387 -0.88 -14.33 24.09
N THR A 388 -1.78 -14.41 25.07
CA THR A 388 -2.95 -15.29 25.07
C THR A 388 -4.26 -14.54 24.79
N ILE A 389 -4.22 -13.22 24.63
CA ILE A 389 -5.41 -12.39 24.44
C ILE A 389 -5.75 -12.33 22.96
N ARG A 390 -7.02 -12.59 22.63
CA ARG A 390 -7.51 -12.43 21.27
C ARG A 390 -7.45 -10.97 20.85
N GLN A 391 -7.04 -10.76 19.61
CA GLN A 391 -6.93 -9.44 18.99
C GLN A 391 -7.96 -9.32 17.87
N HIS A 392 -8.42 -8.10 17.62
CA HIS A 392 -9.17 -7.75 16.43
C HIS A 392 -8.50 -6.51 15.81
N ALA A 393 -7.79 -6.73 14.72
CA ALA A 393 -7.15 -5.69 13.93
C ALA A 393 -7.67 -5.77 12.49
N LYS A 394 -8.21 -4.66 11.97
CA LYS A 394 -8.78 -4.62 10.62
C LYS A 394 -8.50 -3.27 9.96
N TRP A 395 -8.07 -3.35 8.70
CA TRP A 395 -7.92 -2.20 7.82
C TRP A 395 -9.24 -1.90 7.12
N PHE A 396 -9.52 -0.61 6.91
CA PHE A 396 -10.73 -0.15 6.25
C PHE A 396 -10.40 0.58 4.95
N ALA A 397 -11.21 0.35 3.92
CA ALA A 397 -11.10 1.06 2.65
C ALA A 397 -11.63 2.49 2.78
N ASN A 398 -11.04 3.42 2.03
CA ASN A 398 -11.45 4.84 2.07
C ASN A 398 -12.68 5.14 1.22
N GLY A 399 -13.26 4.16 0.54
CA GLY A 399 -14.40 4.32 -0.35
C GLY A 399 -14.05 4.81 -1.77
N ALA A 400 -12.85 5.37 -1.96
CA ALA A 400 -12.39 5.82 -3.27
C ALA A 400 -10.94 5.37 -3.52
N ALA A 401 -10.62 5.02 -4.76
CA ALA A 401 -9.26 4.72 -5.19
C ALA A 401 -8.96 5.29 -6.58
N THR A 402 -7.69 5.67 -6.77
CA THR A 402 -7.15 6.15 -8.04
C THR A 402 -6.78 5.02 -9.00
N LYS A 403 -6.94 3.78 -8.57
CA LYS A 403 -6.45 2.58 -9.26
C LYS A 403 -7.63 1.68 -9.60
N LYS A 404 -7.61 1.11 -10.82
CA LYS A 404 -8.66 0.20 -11.28
C LYS A 404 -8.77 -1.01 -10.37
N MET A 405 -7.64 -1.65 -10.04
CA MET A 405 -7.56 -2.76 -9.08
C MET A 405 -6.27 -2.69 -8.27
N TYR A 406 -6.38 -2.86 -6.97
CA TYR A 406 -5.29 -2.86 -6.01
C TYR A 406 -5.37 -4.08 -5.11
N LEU A 407 -4.35 -4.93 -5.17
CA LEU A 407 -4.21 -6.10 -4.33
C LEU A 407 -3.27 -5.83 -3.17
N THR A 408 -3.77 -5.99 -1.95
CA THR A 408 -2.95 -6.08 -0.74
C THR A 408 -2.89 -7.53 -0.28
N VAL A 409 -1.68 -8.05 -0.10
CA VAL A 409 -1.48 -9.40 0.46
C VAL A 409 -0.80 -9.26 1.83
N SER A 410 -1.42 -9.83 2.86
CA SER A 410 -0.92 -9.79 4.25
C SER A 410 -0.95 -11.17 4.89
N HIS A 411 -0.13 -11.38 5.92
CA HIS A 411 -0.22 -12.59 6.74
C HIS A 411 -1.33 -12.49 7.77
N THR A 412 -1.89 -13.65 8.11
CA THR A 412 -2.86 -13.81 9.20
C THR A 412 -2.19 -14.44 10.42
N GLU A 413 -2.80 -14.28 11.60
CA GLU A 413 -2.22 -14.77 12.88
C GLU A 413 -2.05 -16.29 12.92
N ASP A 414 -2.89 -17.03 12.22
CA ASP A 414 -2.86 -18.50 12.13
C ASP A 414 -1.80 -19.03 11.14
N GLY A 415 -1.06 -18.13 10.47
CA GLY A 415 -0.03 -18.47 9.49
C GLY A 415 -0.54 -18.62 8.05
N GLY A 416 -1.77 -18.24 7.79
CA GLY A 416 -2.34 -18.09 6.44
C GLY A 416 -1.98 -16.75 5.79
N MET A 417 -2.61 -16.47 4.65
CA MET A 417 -2.50 -15.18 3.96
C MET A 417 -3.88 -14.67 3.55
N ASN A 418 -4.10 -13.39 3.71
CA ASN A 418 -5.27 -12.69 3.18
C ASN A 418 -4.91 -11.93 1.91
N PHE A 419 -5.73 -12.09 0.87
CA PHE A 419 -5.65 -11.41 -0.41
C PHE A 419 -6.82 -10.43 -0.50
N SER A 420 -6.58 -9.16 -0.22
CA SER A 420 -7.60 -8.11 -0.21
C SER A 420 -7.56 -7.33 -1.52
N TYR A 421 -8.59 -7.50 -2.33
CA TYR A 421 -8.78 -6.83 -3.62
C TYR A 421 -9.67 -5.61 -3.44
N HIS A 422 -9.11 -4.43 -3.70
CA HIS A 422 -9.83 -3.18 -3.80
C HIS A 422 -10.02 -2.84 -5.28
N TYR A 423 -11.23 -2.76 -5.77
CA TYR A 423 -11.52 -2.57 -7.20
C TYR A 423 -12.60 -1.53 -7.45
N GLN A 424 -12.41 -0.70 -8.49
CA GLN A 424 -13.37 0.30 -8.92
C GLN A 424 -14.61 -0.37 -9.52
N THR A 425 -15.77 -0.17 -8.89
CA THR A 425 -17.03 -0.81 -9.31
C THR A 425 -17.59 -0.25 -10.61
N ALA A 426 -17.08 0.89 -11.08
CA ALA A 426 -17.41 1.43 -12.40
C ALA A 426 -16.91 0.52 -13.56
N HIS A 427 -15.88 -0.29 -13.32
CA HIS A 427 -15.20 -1.06 -14.36
C HIS A 427 -15.11 -2.55 -14.07
N LEU A 428 -15.22 -2.95 -12.82
CA LEU A 428 -14.96 -4.31 -12.35
C LEU A 428 -16.08 -4.82 -11.46
N GLU A 429 -16.30 -6.12 -11.53
CA GLU A 429 -17.25 -6.86 -10.70
C GLU A 429 -16.50 -7.80 -9.74
N GLU A 430 -17.19 -8.28 -8.72
CA GLU A 430 -16.63 -9.28 -7.78
C GLU A 430 -16.13 -10.53 -8.50
N HIS A 431 -16.80 -10.92 -9.57
CA HIS A 431 -16.41 -12.07 -10.39
C HIS A 431 -15.04 -11.91 -11.06
N ASP A 432 -14.67 -10.70 -11.46
CA ASP A 432 -13.31 -10.44 -11.99
C ASP A 432 -12.24 -10.75 -10.94
N MET A 433 -12.51 -10.42 -9.67
CA MET A 433 -11.58 -10.70 -8.55
C MET A 433 -11.52 -12.20 -8.24
N GLU A 434 -12.66 -12.89 -8.31
CA GLU A 434 -12.72 -14.34 -8.17
C GLU A 434 -11.87 -15.05 -9.24
N LEU A 435 -12.00 -14.66 -10.50
CA LEU A 435 -11.21 -15.22 -11.59
C LEU A 435 -9.72 -14.92 -11.42
N LEU A 436 -9.36 -13.69 -11.10
CA LEU A 436 -7.97 -13.31 -10.87
C LEU A 436 -7.35 -14.13 -9.73
N TYR A 437 -8.03 -14.22 -8.58
CA TYR A 437 -7.54 -15.01 -7.45
C TYR A 437 -7.41 -16.50 -7.82
N TYR A 438 -8.45 -17.08 -8.41
CA TYR A 438 -8.48 -18.49 -8.79
C TYR A 438 -7.34 -18.86 -9.75
N TYR A 439 -7.19 -18.12 -10.83
CA TYR A 439 -6.14 -18.41 -11.82
C TYR A 439 -4.74 -18.08 -11.30
N MET A 440 -4.58 -16.98 -10.55
CA MET A 440 -3.30 -16.64 -9.93
C MET A 440 -2.83 -17.75 -8.99
N MET A 441 -3.73 -18.31 -8.15
CA MET A 441 -3.37 -19.42 -7.27
C MET A 441 -3.00 -20.68 -8.08
N ARG A 442 -3.75 -21.02 -9.11
CA ARG A 442 -3.43 -22.18 -9.97
C ARG A 442 -2.06 -22.01 -10.66
N ILE A 443 -1.77 -20.82 -11.19
CA ILE A 443 -0.47 -20.50 -11.78
C ILE A 443 0.65 -20.69 -10.75
N LEU A 444 0.50 -20.12 -9.57
CA LEU A 444 1.51 -20.19 -8.52
C LEU A 444 1.74 -21.62 -8.06
N PHE A 445 0.68 -22.37 -7.74
CA PHE A 445 0.82 -23.74 -7.25
C PHE A 445 1.30 -24.71 -8.32
N LYS A 446 0.93 -24.50 -9.58
CA LYS A 446 1.47 -25.29 -10.70
C LYS A 446 2.95 -25.00 -10.89
N GLY A 447 3.33 -23.73 -10.91
CA GLY A 447 4.72 -23.32 -11.10
C GLY A 447 5.66 -23.74 -9.96
N ILE A 448 5.23 -23.64 -8.68
CA ILE A 448 6.08 -24.11 -7.57
C ILE A 448 6.21 -25.65 -7.52
N ALA A 449 5.21 -26.37 -8.03
CA ALA A 449 5.28 -27.82 -8.13
C ALA A 449 6.17 -28.30 -9.30
N GLU A 450 6.23 -27.55 -10.37
CA GLU A 450 6.98 -27.88 -11.60
C GLU A 450 7.77 -26.64 -12.09
N PRO A 451 8.85 -26.24 -11.37
CA PRO A 451 9.56 -24.97 -11.60
C PRO A 451 10.22 -24.86 -13.00
N ASP A 452 10.52 -26.00 -13.62
CA ASP A 452 11.12 -26.09 -14.97
C ASP A 452 10.06 -26.02 -16.10
N MET A 453 8.76 -26.02 -15.76
CA MET A 453 7.67 -25.86 -16.72
C MET A 453 7.65 -24.45 -17.27
N SER A 454 7.47 -24.30 -18.58
CA SER A 454 7.40 -22.98 -19.21
C SER A 454 6.13 -22.21 -18.82
N ILE A 455 6.23 -20.87 -18.85
CA ILE A 455 5.09 -19.99 -18.59
C ILE A 455 3.94 -20.27 -19.56
N GLY A 456 4.26 -20.55 -20.83
CA GLY A 456 3.28 -20.92 -21.85
C GLY A 456 2.51 -22.20 -21.51
N GLU A 457 3.22 -23.28 -21.15
CA GLU A 457 2.59 -24.54 -20.72
C GLU A 457 1.72 -24.36 -19.47
N ILE A 458 2.19 -23.58 -18.49
CA ILE A 458 1.38 -23.26 -17.30
C ILE A 458 0.09 -22.54 -17.72
N MET A 459 0.16 -21.53 -18.59
CA MET A 459 -1.02 -20.79 -19.06
C MET A 459 -2.03 -21.67 -19.81
N GLU A 460 -1.59 -22.72 -20.49
CA GLU A 460 -2.47 -23.67 -21.18
C GLU A 460 -3.18 -24.62 -20.20
N LEU A 461 -2.53 -24.98 -19.10
CA LEU A 461 -3.04 -25.97 -18.12
C LEU A 461 -3.96 -25.37 -17.04
N VAL A 462 -3.99 -24.05 -16.87
CA VAL A 462 -4.75 -23.38 -15.78
C VAL A 462 -5.97 -22.62 -16.26
#